data_35261d2d0b06b66c8c56e9868c4a026b
#
_entry.id   35261d2d0b06b66c8c56e9868c4a026b
#
_cell.length_a   1.000
_cell.length_b   1.000
_cell.length_c   1.000
_cell.angle_alpha   90.00
_cell.angle_beta   90.00
_cell.angle_gamma   90.00
#
_symmetry.space_group_name_H-M   'P 1'
#
loop_
_entity.id
_entity.type
_entity.pdbx_description
1 polymer ?
#
loop_
_entity_poly.entity_id
_entity_poly.type
_entity_poly.pdbx_seq_one_letter_code
_entity_poly.pdbx_strand_id
1 'polypeptide(L)'
;MLSDSFQFICDAQKHKARHLKPIDETKQIFLHSANQKDYLCGMKLDKRFQIHSNSLDPKQGDILISEPLMNDFHFGRSVVLLVDHSEADGTFGVIVNKQLDVSVNQLVDDFPDFDAPIYLGGPVAEDQIFFMHTLGNLIPDACKIMEGLYWGGDNKTLDTLIATGIANEDNVRFFLGYSGWESGQLVGELVRNSWLVSHVSTDRLLTTTPSKMWETYVNNLGKDYEMWKRFPMNAEDN
;
A
#
# COMPACT_ATOMS: atom_id res chain seq x y z
N MET A 1 -3.49 1.19 -21.83
CA MET A 1 -3.27 -0.28 -21.86
C MET A 1 -2.02 -0.51 -21.03
N LEU A 2 -2.15 -1.25 -19.95
CA LEU A 2 -1.01 -1.68 -19.12
C LEU A 2 -0.12 -2.59 -19.98
N SER A 3 1.22 -2.51 -19.84
CA SER A 3 2.14 -3.33 -20.64
C SER A 3 1.96 -4.81 -20.41
N ASP A 4 2.46 -5.61 -21.33
CA ASP A 4 2.41 -7.08 -21.23
C ASP A 4 3.09 -7.59 -19.94
N SER A 5 4.11 -6.90 -19.44
CA SER A 5 4.81 -7.27 -18.18
C SER A 5 3.97 -6.92 -16.95
N PHE A 6 3.37 -5.73 -16.90
CA PHE A 6 2.46 -5.30 -15.86
C PHE A 6 1.17 -6.13 -15.90
N GLN A 7 0.65 -6.35 -17.09
CA GLN A 7 -0.49 -7.22 -17.33
C GLN A 7 -0.18 -8.66 -16.93
N PHE A 8 1.04 -9.15 -17.20
CA PHE A 8 1.48 -10.49 -16.82
C PHE A 8 1.60 -10.66 -15.29
N ILE A 9 2.19 -9.69 -14.57
CA ILE A 9 2.27 -9.68 -13.11
C ILE A 9 0.88 -9.52 -12.50
N CYS A 10 0.06 -8.60 -12.98
CA CYS A 10 -1.33 -8.44 -12.56
C CYS A 10 -2.21 -9.64 -12.93
N ASP A 11 -2.09 -10.19 -14.13
CA ASP A 11 -2.93 -11.30 -14.58
C ASP A 11 -2.48 -12.63 -13.97
N ALA A 12 -1.18 -12.89 -13.83
CA ALA A 12 -0.67 -14.03 -13.08
C ALA A 12 -1.10 -14.01 -11.61
N GLN A 13 -1.28 -12.82 -11.05
CA GLN A 13 -1.72 -12.64 -9.66
C GLN A 13 -3.26 -12.55 -9.53
N LYS A 14 -3.99 -12.00 -10.52
CA LYS A 14 -5.46 -12.06 -10.55
C LYS A 14 -5.98 -13.49 -10.57
N HIS A 15 -5.30 -14.39 -11.28
CA HIS A 15 -5.62 -15.83 -11.25
C HIS A 15 -5.24 -16.52 -9.94
N LYS A 16 -4.41 -15.89 -9.11
CA LYS A 16 -3.93 -16.42 -7.83
C LYS A 16 -4.48 -15.63 -6.61
N ALA A 17 -5.17 -14.50 -6.84
CA ALA A 17 -5.82 -13.77 -5.76
C ALA A 17 -6.95 -14.61 -5.14
N ARG A 18 -7.06 -14.53 -3.82
CA ARG A 18 -8.14 -15.19 -3.09
C ARG A 18 -9.38 -14.31 -3.13
N HIS A 19 -10.52 -14.89 -3.50
CA HIS A 19 -11.79 -14.20 -3.43
C HIS A 19 -12.32 -14.17 -1.99
N LEU A 20 -12.94 -13.05 -1.63
CA LEU A 20 -13.57 -12.87 -0.34
C LEU A 20 -14.86 -13.69 -0.24
N LYS A 21 -15.22 -14.06 0.98
CA LYS A 21 -16.56 -14.48 1.34
C LYS A 21 -17.59 -13.41 0.93
N PRO A 22 -18.81 -13.78 0.56
CA PRO A 22 -19.90 -12.82 0.45
C PRO A 22 -20.03 -12.05 1.76
N ILE A 23 -19.80 -10.76 1.73
CA ILE A 23 -19.88 -9.90 2.91
C ILE A 23 -21.34 -9.61 3.19
N ASP A 24 -21.80 -9.83 4.42
CA ASP A 24 -23.11 -9.42 4.89
C ASP A 24 -23.28 -7.90 4.68
N GLU A 25 -24.42 -7.48 4.13
CA GLU A 25 -24.72 -6.08 3.71
C GLU A 25 -24.45 -5.03 4.81
N THR A 26 -24.45 -5.42 6.07
CA THR A 26 -24.12 -4.55 7.22
C THR A 26 -22.64 -4.15 7.27
N LYS A 27 -21.75 -4.91 6.67
CA LYS A 27 -20.30 -4.58 6.60
C LYS A 27 -19.90 -3.77 5.37
N GLN A 28 -20.74 -3.73 4.34
CA GLN A 28 -20.54 -2.91 3.15
C GLN A 28 -20.59 -1.38 3.42
N ILE A 29 -21.21 -0.96 4.51
CA ILE A 29 -21.35 0.46 4.87
C ILE A 29 -20.00 1.11 5.19
N PHE A 30 -19.00 0.35 5.61
CA PHE A 30 -17.65 0.86 5.89
C PHE A 30 -16.82 1.15 4.63
N LEU A 31 -17.18 0.58 3.47
CA LEU A 31 -16.44 0.72 2.22
C LEU A 31 -16.98 1.82 1.28
N HIS A 32 -18.16 2.39 1.54
CA HIS A 32 -18.87 3.25 0.58
C HIS A 32 -19.04 4.72 0.99
N SER A 33 -18.32 5.21 1.98
CA SER A 33 -18.46 6.60 2.44
C SER A 33 -17.28 7.47 2.04
N ALA A 34 -17.02 7.63 0.76
CA ALA A 34 -16.06 8.65 0.32
C ALA A 34 -16.37 9.16 -1.11
N ASN A 35 -17.42 9.95 -1.22
CA ASN A 35 -17.60 10.81 -2.40
C ASN A 35 -17.92 12.23 -1.91
N GLN A 36 -16.87 13.00 -1.60
CA GLN A 36 -16.99 14.44 -1.41
C GLN A 36 -15.85 15.13 -2.13
N LYS A 37 -16.14 15.51 -3.39
CA LYS A 37 -15.32 16.40 -4.21
C LYS A 37 -15.49 17.85 -3.74
N ASP A 38 -14.37 18.58 -3.80
CA ASP A 38 -14.28 20.02 -4.02
C ASP A 38 -14.66 20.96 -2.88
N TYR A 39 -13.70 21.27 -1.98
CA TYR A 39 -13.63 22.58 -1.33
C TYR A 39 -12.20 22.92 -0.92
N LEU A 40 -11.30 23.26 -1.82
CA LEU A 40 -10.07 24.04 -1.51
C LEU A 40 -9.53 24.73 -2.74
N CYS A 41 -10.37 25.55 -3.39
CA CYS A 41 -9.91 26.51 -4.38
C CYS A 41 -9.83 27.89 -3.69
N GLY A 42 -8.60 28.36 -3.36
CA GLY A 42 -8.41 29.77 -3.05
C GLY A 42 -7.51 30.16 -1.89
N MET A 43 -7.01 29.28 -1.07
CA MET A 43 -6.01 29.68 -0.06
C MET A 43 -4.62 29.74 -0.70
N LYS A 44 -4.07 30.96 -0.85
CA LYS A 44 -2.62 31.15 -1.07
C LYS A 44 -1.92 30.73 0.22
N LEU A 45 -1.51 29.48 0.31
CA LEU A 45 -0.63 29.03 1.37
C LEU A 45 0.66 29.85 1.35
N ASP A 46 1.09 30.34 2.52
CA ASP A 46 2.39 30.97 2.73
C ASP A 46 3.48 30.07 2.15
N LYS A 47 4.51 30.64 1.54
CA LYS A 47 5.64 29.89 0.96
C LYS A 47 6.26 28.89 1.92
N ARG A 48 6.10 29.08 3.24
CA ARG A 48 6.52 28.15 4.30
C ARG A 48 5.73 26.84 4.35
N PHE A 49 4.57 26.82 3.71
CA PHE A 49 3.70 25.64 3.61
C PHE A 49 3.72 25.02 2.21
N GLN A 50 4.61 25.50 1.33
CA GLN A 50 4.77 24.87 0.02
C GLN A 50 5.37 23.48 0.20
N ILE A 51 4.62 22.49 -0.19
CA ILE A 51 5.07 21.11 -0.30
C ILE A 51 6.00 21.05 -1.50
N HIS A 52 7.24 20.64 -1.28
CA HIS A 52 8.21 20.46 -2.35
C HIS A 52 8.46 18.97 -2.56
N SER A 53 8.48 18.54 -3.81
CA SER A 53 8.97 17.22 -4.17
C SER A 53 10.42 17.09 -3.69
N ASN A 54 10.79 15.92 -3.21
CA ASN A 54 12.20 15.61 -2.89
C ASN A 54 13.03 15.26 -4.13
N SER A 55 12.47 15.43 -5.33
CA SER A 55 13.13 15.23 -6.63
C SER A 55 13.80 13.85 -6.81
N LEU A 56 13.34 12.84 -6.10
CA LEU A 56 13.78 11.46 -6.27
C LEU A 56 12.90 10.76 -7.31
N ASP A 57 13.53 10.07 -8.26
CA ASP A 57 12.83 9.21 -9.20
C ASP A 57 12.41 7.91 -8.49
N PRO A 58 11.13 7.52 -8.57
CA PRO A 58 10.65 6.31 -7.93
C PRO A 58 11.24 5.05 -8.60
N LYS A 59 11.46 4.02 -7.80
CA LYS A 59 11.91 2.70 -8.25
C LYS A 59 11.15 1.60 -7.53
N GLN A 60 11.13 0.42 -8.11
CA GLN A 60 10.66 -0.77 -7.42
C GLN A 60 11.35 -0.92 -6.06
N GLY A 61 10.58 -1.19 -5.01
CA GLY A 61 11.06 -1.30 -3.64
C GLY A 61 11.13 0.02 -2.87
N ASP A 62 10.91 1.18 -3.50
CA ASP A 62 10.77 2.45 -2.81
C ASP A 62 9.39 2.60 -2.18
N ILE A 63 9.26 3.55 -1.27
CA ILE A 63 7.98 3.95 -0.71
C ILE A 63 7.57 5.34 -1.18
N LEU A 64 6.28 5.51 -1.40
CA LEU A 64 5.63 6.80 -1.57
C LEU A 64 5.01 7.22 -0.24
N ILE A 65 5.27 8.44 0.19
CA ILE A 65 4.71 9.05 1.40
C ILE A 65 3.75 10.14 0.94
N SER A 66 2.45 9.99 1.27
CA SER A 66 1.43 10.96 0.86
C SER A 66 1.64 12.31 1.54
N GLU A 67 1.29 13.38 0.84
CA GLU A 67 1.26 14.72 1.43
C GLU A 67 0.23 14.80 2.58
N PRO A 68 0.43 15.68 3.59
CA PRO A 68 -0.38 15.68 4.82
C PRO A 68 -1.84 16.10 4.63
N LEU A 69 -2.13 16.85 3.57
CA LEU A 69 -3.48 17.37 3.26
C LEU A 69 -4.22 16.56 2.22
N MET A 70 -3.66 15.41 1.83
CA MET A 70 -4.33 14.50 0.88
C MET A 70 -5.64 14.01 1.49
N ASN A 71 -6.74 14.60 1.02
CA ASN A 71 -8.10 14.27 1.47
C ASN A 71 -8.68 13.12 0.63
N ASP A 72 -8.10 11.93 0.82
CA ASP A 72 -8.52 10.70 0.17
C ASP A 72 -8.59 9.58 1.21
N PHE A 73 -9.64 8.77 1.15
CA PHE A 73 -9.85 7.68 2.11
C PHE A 73 -8.70 6.67 2.11
N HIS A 74 -8.23 6.28 0.93
CA HIS A 74 -7.15 5.30 0.79
C HIS A 74 -5.79 5.94 1.05
N PHE A 75 -5.55 7.13 0.49
CA PHE A 75 -4.21 7.70 0.43
C PHE A 75 -3.90 8.77 1.48
N GLY A 76 -4.89 9.29 2.20
CA GLY A 76 -4.63 10.23 3.29
C GLY A 76 -3.69 9.63 4.35
N ARG A 77 -2.52 10.26 4.57
CA ARG A 77 -1.45 9.78 5.47
C ARG A 77 -1.04 8.32 5.22
N SER A 78 -0.96 7.94 3.95
CA SER A 78 -0.53 6.61 3.56
C SER A 78 0.97 6.53 3.28
N VAL A 79 1.49 5.33 3.43
CA VAL A 79 2.79 4.89 2.93
C VAL A 79 2.54 3.76 1.96
N VAL A 80 2.91 3.95 0.69
CA VAL A 80 2.73 2.95 -0.36
C VAL A 80 4.06 2.35 -0.75
N LEU A 81 4.22 1.04 -0.65
CA LEU A 81 5.38 0.32 -1.17
C LEU A 81 5.19 0.09 -2.66
N LEU A 82 6.16 0.48 -3.48
CA LEU A 82 6.18 0.20 -4.90
C LEU A 82 6.62 -1.25 -5.15
N VAL A 83 5.68 -2.09 -5.55
CA VAL A 83 5.92 -3.50 -5.86
C VAL A 83 6.52 -3.65 -7.24
N ASP A 84 6.07 -2.83 -8.18
CA ASP A 84 6.63 -2.73 -9.53
C ASP A 84 6.48 -1.30 -10.05
N HIS A 85 7.45 -0.86 -10.87
CA HIS A 85 7.46 0.48 -11.43
C HIS A 85 8.12 0.53 -12.81
N SER A 86 7.37 1.07 -13.76
CA SER A 86 7.84 1.43 -15.09
C SER A 86 7.17 2.73 -15.52
N GLU A 87 7.92 3.70 -15.97
CA GLU A 87 7.35 4.94 -16.52
C GLU A 87 6.49 4.69 -17.75
N ALA A 88 6.89 3.73 -18.59
CA ALA A 88 6.19 3.40 -19.82
C ALA A 88 4.92 2.58 -19.59
N ASP A 89 4.94 1.70 -18.59
CA ASP A 89 3.94 0.65 -18.43
C ASP A 89 3.00 0.91 -17.25
N GLY A 90 3.39 1.79 -16.32
CA GLY A 90 2.65 2.11 -15.13
C GLY A 90 3.32 1.62 -13.85
N THR A 91 2.64 1.81 -12.74
CA THR A 91 3.15 1.53 -11.40
C THR A 91 2.13 0.75 -10.59
N PHE A 92 2.62 -0.21 -9.84
CA PHE A 92 1.82 -1.03 -8.94
C PHE A 92 2.43 -0.99 -7.54
N GLY A 93 1.60 -0.78 -6.53
CA GLY A 93 2.03 -0.72 -5.14
C GLY A 93 0.95 -1.11 -4.16
N VAL A 94 1.31 -1.17 -2.88
CA VAL A 94 0.37 -1.46 -1.79
C VAL A 94 0.57 -0.51 -0.63
N ILE A 95 -0.53 -0.04 -0.04
CA ILE A 95 -0.51 0.73 1.20
C ILE A 95 -0.10 -0.23 2.32
N VAL A 96 0.95 0.11 3.07
CA VAL A 96 1.55 -0.78 4.07
C VAL A 96 1.28 -0.36 5.53
N ASN A 97 0.61 0.77 5.73
CA ASN A 97 0.39 1.35 7.06
C ASN A 97 -1.07 1.44 7.50
N LYS A 98 -2.02 0.95 6.71
CA LYS A 98 -3.45 0.94 7.06
C LYS A 98 -3.92 -0.47 7.39
N GLN A 99 -3.73 -0.87 8.64
CA GLN A 99 -4.22 -2.15 9.15
C GLN A 99 -5.73 -2.07 9.38
N LEU A 100 -6.45 -3.10 9.00
CA LEU A 100 -7.89 -3.25 9.22
C LEU A 100 -8.16 -4.06 10.49
N ASP A 101 -9.32 -3.83 11.12
CA ASP A 101 -9.77 -4.58 12.30
C ASP A 101 -10.43 -5.93 11.90
N VAL A 102 -9.83 -6.61 10.93
CA VAL A 102 -10.26 -7.92 10.45
C VAL A 102 -9.03 -8.78 10.15
N SER A 103 -9.17 -10.08 10.37
CA SER A 103 -8.12 -11.05 10.01
C SER A 103 -8.44 -11.80 8.72
N VAL A 104 -7.43 -12.44 8.15
CA VAL A 104 -7.55 -13.19 6.91
C VAL A 104 -8.56 -14.33 7.04
N ASN A 105 -8.63 -15.01 8.19
CA ASN A 105 -9.57 -16.09 8.47
C ASN A 105 -11.04 -15.66 8.47
N GLN A 106 -11.29 -14.37 8.75
CA GLN A 106 -12.65 -13.82 8.73
C GLN A 106 -13.13 -13.52 7.31
N LEU A 107 -12.21 -13.36 6.36
CA LEU A 107 -12.51 -12.95 5.00
C LEU A 107 -12.36 -14.06 3.95
N VAL A 108 -11.55 -15.09 4.22
CA VAL A 108 -11.29 -16.18 3.27
C VAL A 108 -11.86 -17.46 3.81
N ASP A 109 -12.62 -18.20 2.96
CA ASP A 109 -13.09 -19.54 3.30
C ASP A 109 -11.95 -20.55 3.25
N ASP A 110 -12.02 -21.57 4.10
CA ASP A 110 -11.05 -22.67 4.17
C ASP A 110 -9.58 -22.22 4.29
N PHE A 111 -9.36 -21.01 4.83
CA PHE A 111 -8.00 -20.54 5.11
C PHE A 111 -7.41 -21.32 6.29
N PRO A 112 -6.11 -21.68 6.26
CA PRO A 112 -5.44 -22.29 7.41
C PRO A 112 -5.62 -21.44 8.68
N ASP A 113 -5.55 -22.07 9.86
CA ASP A 113 -5.67 -21.37 11.14
C ASP A 113 -4.49 -20.40 11.32
N PHE A 114 -4.73 -19.15 10.91
CA PHE A 114 -3.74 -18.09 10.89
C PHE A 114 -4.43 -16.72 11.05
N ASP A 115 -4.48 -16.24 12.26
CA ASP A 115 -5.18 -15.00 12.62
C ASP A 115 -4.35 -13.75 12.30
N ALA A 116 -3.84 -13.63 11.07
CA ALA A 116 -3.07 -12.48 10.64
C ALA A 116 -3.96 -11.30 10.27
N PRO A 117 -3.55 -10.07 10.64
CA PRO A 117 -4.25 -8.86 10.24
C PRO A 117 -4.15 -8.63 8.72
N ILE A 118 -5.19 -8.00 8.16
CA ILE A 118 -5.19 -7.54 6.78
C ILE A 118 -4.93 -6.04 6.75
N TYR A 119 -4.23 -5.60 5.71
CA TYR A 119 -3.97 -4.20 5.42
C TYR A 119 -4.81 -3.75 4.23
N LEU A 120 -5.33 -2.53 4.25
CA LEU A 120 -5.93 -1.90 3.08
C LEU A 120 -4.82 -1.59 2.06
N GLY A 121 -4.73 -2.36 0.98
CA GLY A 121 -3.66 -2.22 -0.01
C GLY A 121 -3.88 -1.11 -1.04
N GLY A 122 -5.15 -0.74 -1.27
CA GLY A 122 -5.52 0.34 -2.19
C GLY A 122 -6.89 0.13 -2.84
N PRO A 123 -7.31 1.05 -3.73
CA PRO A 123 -8.66 1.11 -4.29
C PRO A 123 -8.92 0.14 -5.47
N VAL A 124 -7.93 -0.64 -5.88
CA VAL A 124 -8.08 -1.54 -7.04
C VAL A 124 -8.23 -2.96 -6.54
N ALA A 125 -9.19 -3.72 -7.11
CA ALA A 125 -9.50 -5.10 -6.75
C ALA A 125 -9.77 -5.28 -5.23
N GLU A 126 -10.64 -4.45 -4.67
CA GLU A 126 -11.00 -4.44 -3.24
C GLU A 126 -11.74 -5.71 -2.77
N ASP A 127 -12.08 -6.60 -3.68
CA ASP A 127 -12.64 -7.93 -3.46
C ASP A 127 -11.59 -9.05 -3.47
N GLN A 128 -10.30 -8.71 -3.55
CA GLN A 128 -9.20 -9.66 -3.67
C GLN A 128 -8.15 -9.45 -2.58
N ILE A 129 -7.62 -10.57 -2.08
CA ILE A 129 -6.54 -10.59 -1.10
C ILE A 129 -5.23 -10.97 -1.77
N PHE A 130 -4.24 -10.16 -1.52
CA PHE A 130 -2.85 -10.32 -1.95
C PHE A 130 -1.95 -10.51 -0.74
N PHE A 131 -0.71 -10.94 -0.95
CA PHE A 131 0.26 -11.05 0.14
C PHE A 131 1.67 -10.70 -0.30
N MET A 132 2.47 -10.26 0.65
CA MET A 132 3.93 -10.15 0.55
C MET A 132 4.59 -10.96 1.66
N HIS A 133 5.83 -11.38 1.46
CA HIS A 133 6.53 -12.26 2.38
C HIS A 133 8.06 -12.15 2.30
N THR A 134 8.74 -12.66 3.34
CA THR A 134 10.21 -12.75 3.36
C THR A 134 10.73 -14.17 3.16
N LEU A 135 9.88 -15.11 2.76
CA LEU A 135 10.18 -16.54 2.66
C LEU A 135 10.99 -16.92 1.40
N GLY A 136 11.24 -15.96 0.52
CA GLY A 136 12.08 -16.16 -0.67
C GLY A 136 11.63 -17.30 -1.56
N ASN A 137 12.56 -18.14 -1.93
CA ASN A 137 12.31 -19.26 -2.84
C ASN A 137 11.48 -20.41 -2.26
N LEU A 138 11.07 -20.34 -0.98
CA LEU A 138 10.16 -21.32 -0.42
C LEU A 138 8.76 -21.24 -1.04
N ILE A 139 8.38 -20.08 -1.59
CA ILE A 139 7.12 -19.90 -2.30
C ILE A 139 7.43 -19.74 -3.79
N PRO A 140 7.08 -20.72 -4.62
CA PRO A 140 7.26 -20.64 -6.07
C PRO A 140 6.49 -19.46 -6.69
N ASP A 141 6.97 -18.98 -7.83
CA ASP A 141 6.35 -17.90 -8.61
C ASP A 141 6.19 -16.56 -7.85
N ALA A 142 6.89 -16.37 -6.74
CA ALA A 142 6.93 -15.10 -6.04
C ALA A 142 7.82 -14.09 -6.79
N CYS A 143 7.35 -12.85 -6.88
CA CYS A 143 8.10 -11.76 -7.53
C CYS A 143 8.96 -11.03 -6.49
N LYS A 144 10.26 -10.91 -6.72
CA LYS A 144 11.14 -10.15 -5.82
C LYS A 144 10.81 -8.66 -5.93
N ILE A 145 10.50 -8.00 -4.80
CA ILE A 145 10.31 -6.54 -4.71
C ILE A 145 11.66 -5.87 -4.46
N MET A 146 12.33 -6.30 -3.40
CA MET A 146 13.65 -5.84 -2.97
C MET A 146 14.37 -6.97 -2.24
N GLU A 147 15.56 -6.70 -1.71
CA GLU A 147 16.31 -7.70 -0.95
C GLU A 147 15.52 -8.21 0.25
N GLY A 148 15.28 -9.53 0.29
CA GLY A 148 14.54 -10.21 1.36
C GLY A 148 13.03 -9.98 1.35
N LEU A 149 12.44 -9.32 0.33
CA LEU A 149 10.99 -9.08 0.25
C LEU A 149 10.44 -9.50 -1.10
N TYR A 150 9.34 -10.23 -1.08
CA TYR A 150 8.71 -10.84 -2.24
C TYR A 150 7.20 -10.59 -2.25
N TRP A 151 6.62 -10.54 -3.43
CA TRP A 151 5.20 -10.38 -3.67
C TRP A 151 4.58 -11.64 -4.23
N GLY A 152 3.47 -12.09 -3.63
CA GLY A 152 2.63 -13.19 -4.09
C GLY A 152 3.35 -14.53 -4.19
N GLY A 153 2.96 -15.33 -5.16
CA GLY A 153 3.46 -16.68 -5.40
C GLY A 153 2.36 -17.73 -5.28
N ASP A 154 2.77 -18.99 -5.11
CA ASP A 154 1.82 -20.13 -5.05
C ASP A 154 1.05 -20.19 -3.72
N ASN A 155 -0.27 -20.01 -3.78
CA ASN A 155 -1.15 -20.03 -2.63
C ASN A 155 -1.15 -21.37 -1.87
N LYS A 156 -1.05 -22.51 -2.58
CA LYS A 156 -1.06 -23.83 -1.95
C LYS A 156 0.21 -24.04 -1.11
N THR A 157 1.32 -23.58 -1.63
CA THR A 157 2.58 -23.60 -0.88
C THR A 157 2.50 -22.68 0.35
N LEU A 158 1.94 -21.47 0.21
CA LEU A 158 1.71 -20.59 1.35
C LEU A 158 0.85 -21.28 2.42
N ASP A 159 -0.26 -21.91 2.05
CA ASP A 159 -1.14 -22.62 2.99
C ASP A 159 -0.39 -23.72 3.75
N THR A 160 0.45 -24.48 3.04
CA THR A 160 1.28 -25.52 3.65
C THR A 160 2.30 -24.93 4.64
N LEU A 161 2.93 -23.80 4.28
CA LEU A 161 3.90 -23.13 5.14
C LEU A 161 3.23 -22.51 6.39
N ILE A 162 2.01 -22.01 6.26
CA ILE A 162 1.20 -21.57 7.41
C ILE A 162 0.87 -22.75 8.30
N ALA A 163 0.32 -23.84 7.75
CA ALA A 163 -0.05 -25.03 8.52
C ALA A 163 1.13 -25.67 9.27
N THR A 164 2.36 -25.49 8.78
CA THR A 164 3.59 -25.98 9.41
C THR A 164 4.26 -24.94 10.34
N GLY A 165 3.71 -23.74 10.47
CA GLY A 165 4.24 -22.64 11.29
C GLY A 165 5.50 -21.96 10.73
N ILE A 166 5.91 -22.30 9.50
CA ILE A 166 7.04 -21.62 8.82
C ILE A 166 6.62 -20.22 8.38
N ALA A 167 5.42 -20.10 7.79
CA ALA A 167 4.81 -18.80 7.52
C ALA A 167 4.06 -18.33 8.77
N ASN A 168 4.31 -17.10 9.20
CA ASN A 168 3.75 -16.47 10.38
C ASN A 168 3.61 -14.95 10.19
N GLU A 169 3.05 -14.24 11.18
CA GLU A 169 2.79 -12.79 11.12
C GLU A 169 4.06 -11.94 10.95
N ASP A 170 5.23 -12.44 11.33
CA ASP A 170 6.50 -11.73 11.19
C ASP A 170 7.02 -11.76 9.75
N ASN A 171 6.62 -12.76 8.96
CA ASN A 171 7.19 -13.02 7.63
C ASN A 171 6.18 -13.03 6.48
N VAL A 172 4.86 -12.87 6.77
CA VAL A 172 3.79 -12.73 5.76
C VAL A 172 2.85 -11.60 6.15
N ARG A 173 2.46 -10.76 5.17
CA ARG A 173 1.42 -9.73 5.32
C ARG A 173 0.39 -9.84 4.21
N PHE A 174 -0.90 -9.66 4.56
CA PHE A 174 -2.02 -9.71 3.64
C PHE A 174 -2.58 -8.33 3.35
N PHE A 175 -3.01 -8.11 2.11
CA PHE A 175 -3.52 -6.85 1.62
C PHE A 175 -4.86 -7.05 0.93
N LEU A 176 -5.83 -6.22 1.26
CA LEU A 176 -7.09 -6.11 0.55
C LEU A 176 -6.91 -5.05 -0.55
N GLY A 177 -7.01 -5.48 -1.80
CA GLY A 177 -6.77 -4.61 -2.94
C GLY A 177 -5.32 -4.14 -3.10
N TYR A 178 -5.09 -3.26 -4.04
CA TYR A 178 -3.79 -2.66 -4.34
C TYR A 178 -3.93 -1.23 -4.89
N SER A 179 -2.81 -0.53 -5.02
CA SER A 179 -2.71 0.81 -5.61
C SER A 179 -2.09 0.72 -7.00
N GLY A 180 -2.71 1.33 -7.98
CA GLY A 180 -2.26 1.31 -9.37
C GLY A 180 -2.21 2.70 -9.98
N TRP A 181 -1.17 2.98 -10.76
CA TRP A 181 -1.02 4.18 -11.58
C TRP A 181 -0.79 3.80 -13.03
N GLU A 182 -1.54 4.40 -13.93
CA GLU A 182 -1.29 4.28 -15.36
C GLU A 182 0.04 4.92 -15.76
N SER A 183 0.51 4.62 -16.99
CA SER A 183 1.72 5.24 -17.56
C SER A 183 1.66 6.78 -17.40
N GLY A 184 2.71 7.36 -16.81
CA GLY A 184 2.85 8.81 -16.57
C GLY A 184 1.97 9.36 -15.45
N GLN A 185 1.00 8.63 -14.90
CA GLN A 185 0.12 9.12 -13.84
C GLN A 185 0.91 9.44 -12.57
N LEU A 186 1.75 8.52 -12.09
CA LEU A 186 2.56 8.75 -10.88
C LEU A 186 3.50 9.94 -11.05
N VAL A 187 4.13 10.09 -12.23
CA VAL A 187 4.97 11.26 -12.55
C VAL A 187 4.18 12.55 -12.42
N GLY A 188 2.95 12.59 -12.95
CA GLY A 188 2.07 13.75 -12.80
C GLY A 188 1.71 14.06 -11.35
N GLU A 189 1.53 13.05 -10.50
CA GLU A 189 1.24 13.22 -9.08
C GLU A 189 2.47 13.67 -8.29
N LEU A 190 3.67 13.18 -8.62
CA LEU A 190 4.94 13.64 -8.06
C LEU A 190 5.20 15.12 -8.39
N VAL A 191 4.96 15.54 -9.63
CA VAL A 191 5.08 16.95 -10.05
C VAL A 191 4.11 17.86 -9.27
N ARG A 192 2.93 17.36 -8.91
CA ARG A 192 1.96 18.08 -8.06
C ARG A 192 2.27 18.00 -6.56
N ASN A 193 3.37 17.34 -6.18
CA ASN A 193 3.80 17.12 -4.80
C ASN A 193 2.79 16.27 -3.96
N SER A 194 2.00 15.43 -4.61
CA SER A 194 1.07 14.53 -3.92
C SER A 194 1.82 13.44 -3.13
N TRP A 195 3.03 13.12 -3.58
CA TRP A 195 3.88 12.08 -3.01
C TRP A 195 5.33 12.55 -2.83
N LEU A 196 5.97 12.03 -1.81
CA LEU A 196 7.43 12.03 -1.66
C LEU A 196 7.94 10.60 -1.79
N VAL A 197 9.04 10.46 -2.51
CA VAL A 197 9.73 9.17 -2.68
C VAL A 197 10.75 8.99 -1.56
N SER A 198 10.85 7.81 -0.98
CA SER A 198 11.89 7.46 0.01
C SER A 198 12.33 6.01 -0.14
N HIS A 199 13.59 5.76 0.20
CA HIS A 199 14.13 4.40 0.25
C HIS A 199 13.92 3.78 1.62
N VAL A 200 13.62 2.49 1.65
CA VAL A 200 13.41 1.73 2.88
C VAL A 200 14.06 0.35 2.77
N SER A 201 14.54 -0.19 3.88
CA SER A 201 14.95 -1.61 3.94
C SER A 201 13.77 -2.49 4.36
N THR A 202 13.79 -3.76 3.96
CA THR A 202 12.80 -4.77 4.34
C THR A 202 12.60 -4.81 5.85
N ASP A 203 13.68 -4.89 6.62
CA ASP A 203 13.63 -4.91 8.09
C ASP A 203 12.87 -3.70 8.63
N ARG A 204 13.22 -2.49 8.20
CA ARG A 204 12.58 -1.26 8.66
C ARG A 204 11.11 -1.18 8.25
N LEU A 205 10.77 -1.65 7.05
CA LEU A 205 9.39 -1.71 6.58
C LEU A 205 8.52 -2.63 7.45
N LEU A 206 9.07 -3.79 7.85
CA LEU A 206 8.35 -4.79 8.61
C LEU A 206 8.29 -4.50 10.12
N THR A 207 9.32 -3.86 10.68
CA THR A 207 9.40 -3.57 12.13
C THR A 207 8.74 -2.25 12.53
N THR A 208 8.50 -1.34 11.59
CA THR A 208 7.83 -0.07 11.91
C THR A 208 6.35 -0.29 12.17
N THR A 209 5.86 0.20 13.31
CA THR A 209 4.44 0.12 13.68
C THR A 209 3.57 0.82 12.61
N PRO A 210 2.57 0.15 12.02
CA PRO A 210 1.77 0.70 10.91
C PRO A 210 1.18 2.08 11.20
N SER A 211 0.52 2.27 12.34
CA SER A 211 -0.11 3.54 12.71
C SER A 211 0.87 4.72 12.88
N LYS A 212 2.16 4.44 13.10
CA LYS A 212 3.22 5.45 13.24
C LYS A 212 4.10 5.56 11.99
N MET A 213 3.88 4.72 11.00
CA MET A 213 4.78 4.56 9.86
C MET A 213 4.87 5.86 9.05
N TRP A 214 3.75 6.50 8.72
CA TRP A 214 3.73 7.75 7.98
C TRP A 214 4.55 8.85 8.70
N GLU A 215 4.28 9.07 9.98
CA GLU A 215 5.00 10.07 10.78
C GLU A 215 6.50 9.73 10.91
N THR A 216 6.82 8.46 11.09
CA THR A 216 8.21 7.97 11.18
C THR A 216 8.97 8.27 9.90
N TYR A 217 8.39 8.01 8.74
CA TYR A 217 9.06 8.25 7.46
C TYR A 217 9.13 9.74 7.11
N VAL A 218 8.11 10.53 7.42
CA VAL A 218 8.18 12.00 7.30
C VAL A 218 9.34 12.56 8.13
N ASN A 219 9.54 12.07 9.36
CA ASN A 219 10.68 12.51 10.20
C ASN A 219 12.05 12.24 9.57
N ASN A 220 12.17 11.18 8.76
CA ASN A 220 13.42 10.83 8.11
C ASN A 220 13.72 11.64 6.85
N LEU A 221 12.73 12.36 6.31
CA LEU A 221 12.91 13.22 5.15
C LEU A 221 13.68 14.52 5.47
N GLY A 222 13.81 14.87 6.75
CA GLY A 222 14.57 16.03 7.22
C GLY A 222 13.70 17.17 7.72
N LYS A 223 14.37 18.28 8.12
CA LYS A 223 13.74 19.42 8.82
C LYS A 223 12.69 20.14 7.99
N ASP A 224 12.81 20.13 6.68
CA ASP A 224 11.88 20.82 5.78
C ASP A 224 10.47 20.23 5.82
N TYR A 225 10.35 18.95 6.25
CA TYR A 225 9.10 18.24 6.35
C TYR A 225 8.54 18.13 7.79
N GLU A 226 9.22 18.68 8.79
CA GLU A 226 8.75 18.65 10.19
C GLU A 226 7.35 19.27 10.38
N MET A 227 7.02 20.27 9.56
CA MET A 227 5.71 20.90 9.59
C MET A 227 4.56 19.96 9.21
N TRP A 228 4.83 18.93 8.40
CA TRP A 228 3.81 17.98 7.94
C TRP A 228 3.09 17.27 9.08
N LYS A 229 3.76 17.00 10.18
CA LYS A 229 3.20 16.35 11.37
C LYS A 229 2.19 17.21 12.13
N ARG A 230 2.27 18.53 11.95
CA ARG A 230 1.43 19.50 12.66
C ARG A 230 0.10 19.74 11.95
N PHE A 231 -0.05 19.27 10.72
CA PHE A 231 -1.33 19.34 10.04
C PHE A 231 -2.35 18.40 10.72
N PRO A 232 -3.58 18.87 10.98
CA PRO A 232 -4.62 18.02 11.55
C PRO A 232 -4.95 16.85 10.60
N MET A 233 -5.45 15.74 11.17
CA MET A 233 -5.88 14.60 10.35
C MET A 233 -7.14 14.90 9.56
N ASN A 234 -8.04 15.72 10.14
CA ASN A 234 -9.26 16.17 9.48
C ASN A 234 -9.21 17.68 9.31
N ALA A 235 -9.65 18.18 8.16
CA ALA A 235 -9.72 19.62 7.90
C ALA A 235 -10.70 20.36 8.84
N GLU A 236 -11.57 19.63 9.54
CA GLU A 236 -12.57 20.15 10.50
C GLU A 236 -12.01 20.33 11.92
N ASP A 237 -10.80 19.85 12.21
CA ASP A 237 -10.16 19.93 13.53
C ASP A 237 -9.39 21.25 13.76
N ASN A 238 -9.72 22.33 13.03
CA ASN A 238 -9.14 23.68 13.21
C ASN A 238 -10.09 24.61 13.96
#